data_db13e4097c679eceed8de5573a44f11a
#
_entry.id   db13e4097c679eceed8de5573a44f11a
#
_cell.length_a   1.000
_cell.length_b   1.000
_cell.length_c   1.000
_cell.angle_alpha   90.00
_cell.angle_beta   90.00
_cell.angle_gamma   90.00
#
_symmetry.space_group_name_H-M   'P 1'
#
loop_
_entity.id
_entity.type
_entity.pdbx_description
1 polymer ?
#
loop_
_entity_poly.entity_id
_entity_poly.type
_entity_poly.pdbx_seq_one_letter_code
_entity_poly.pdbx_strand_id
1 'polypeptide(L)'
;MANSAYPAGVENHGGKLRITFKYRGKRVRENLRVPDTPKNRKIAGELRASVCFAIRTGTFDYAERFPDSPNLKLFGLVKKDITVGELAQKWLTLKAMEISSNALNRYQSVMKNMLPRLGVGRLASSITKEDLLFIRKDLLTGEKESRKNTSTNKGRTVPTVNYYMTTTAGMFSFAAENGYLEKNPFNSITPLRKSKPVPDPLTREEFGRLIDACHHQQTKNLWTVAVFTGMRHGEIAALAWEDIDLKVGTITVRRNFTKIGDFTLPKTDAGTDRVIHLLAPAIEALKNQAMLTRLGRQHQITVKLREYGRTILHECTFVFCPQIVRKNHKAGINYAVSSIGAT
;
A
#
# COMPACT_ATOMS: atom_id res chain seq x y z
N MET A 1 -3.44 24.26 68.23
CA MET A 1 -3.95 23.79 66.90
C MET A 1 -3.03 22.69 66.44
N ALA A 2 -3.49 21.46 66.43
CA ALA A 2 -2.67 20.30 65.99
C ALA A 2 -2.26 20.44 64.54
N ASN A 3 -0.99 20.55 64.30
CA ASN A 3 -0.39 20.55 62.98
C ASN A 3 -0.53 19.12 62.44
N SER A 4 -1.67 18.80 61.77
CA SER A 4 -1.92 17.47 61.24
C SER A 4 -0.90 17.20 60.13
N ALA A 5 0.01 16.29 60.40
CA ALA A 5 1.06 15.89 59.46
C ALA A 5 0.44 15.39 58.13
N TYR A 6 1.08 15.72 57.00
CA TYR A 6 0.67 15.20 55.70
C TYR A 6 0.92 13.69 55.62
N PRO A 7 -0.02 12.91 55.06
CA PRO A 7 0.24 11.51 54.78
C PRO A 7 1.45 11.35 53.85
N ALA A 8 2.12 10.21 53.92
CA ALA A 8 3.32 9.94 53.13
C ALA A 8 3.08 10.20 51.64
N GLY A 9 3.90 11.09 51.03
CA GLY A 9 3.83 11.46 49.63
C GLY A 9 2.63 12.31 49.22
N VAL A 10 1.97 12.94 50.18
CA VAL A 10 0.97 14.01 49.99
C VAL A 10 1.63 15.32 50.36
N GLU A 11 1.49 16.35 49.58
CA GLU A 11 2.05 17.67 49.85
C GLU A 11 1.12 18.79 49.39
N ASN A 12 1.27 19.96 50.01
CA ASN A 12 0.61 21.19 49.58
C ASN A 12 1.40 21.83 48.45
N HIS A 13 0.70 22.27 47.42
CA HIS A 13 1.28 23.03 46.30
C HIS A 13 0.33 24.14 45.90
N GLY A 14 0.66 25.37 46.29
CA GLY A 14 -0.18 26.53 45.96
C GLY A 14 -1.60 26.46 46.57
N GLY A 15 -1.76 25.99 47.80
CA GLY A 15 -3.08 25.84 48.45
C GLY A 15 -3.89 24.62 48.03
N LYS A 16 -3.36 23.80 47.13
CA LYS A 16 -3.97 22.56 46.65
C LYS A 16 -3.11 21.35 46.99
N LEU A 17 -3.74 20.18 47.09
CA LEU A 17 -3.03 18.95 47.39
C LEU A 17 -2.51 18.32 46.12
N ARG A 18 -1.28 17.74 46.18
CA ARG A 18 -0.73 16.85 45.18
C ARG A 18 -0.17 15.58 45.81
N ILE A 19 -0.19 14.50 45.06
CA ILE A 19 0.40 13.21 45.44
C ILE A 19 1.67 12.92 44.68
N THR A 20 2.59 12.21 45.31
CA THR A 20 3.88 11.81 44.72
C THR A 20 4.00 10.29 44.76
N PHE A 21 4.34 9.65 43.63
CA PHE A 21 4.61 8.21 43.53
C PHE A 21 5.66 7.91 42.45
N LYS A 22 6.14 6.68 42.38
CA LYS A 22 7.01 6.22 41.28
C LYS A 22 6.21 5.40 40.29
N TYR A 23 6.35 5.71 39.00
CA TYR A 23 5.78 4.95 37.90
C TYR A 23 6.82 4.73 36.81
N ARG A 24 7.00 3.48 36.33
CA ARG A 24 8.03 3.09 35.36
C ARG A 24 9.42 3.68 35.69
N GLY A 25 9.82 3.59 36.96
CA GLY A 25 11.12 4.08 37.44
C GLY A 25 11.23 5.60 37.64
N LYS A 26 10.29 6.40 37.17
CA LYS A 26 10.30 7.87 37.29
C LYS A 26 9.43 8.33 38.49
N ARG A 27 9.90 9.36 39.20
CA ARG A 27 9.09 10.03 40.25
C ARG A 27 8.12 10.98 39.58
N VAL A 28 6.82 10.84 39.84
CA VAL A 28 5.76 11.69 39.31
C VAL A 28 5.01 12.39 40.43
N ARG A 29 4.47 13.55 40.13
CA ARG A 29 3.66 14.37 41.00
C ARG A 29 2.36 14.72 40.29
N GLU A 30 1.22 14.34 40.92
CA GLU A 30 -0.10 14.61 40.37
C GLU A 30 -0.86 15.61 41.24
N ASN A 31 -1.27 16.72 40.62
CA ASN A 31 -2.08 17.74 41.30
C ASN A 31 -3.55 17.32 41.35
N LEU A 32 -4.10 17.14 42.53
CA LEU A 32 -5.48 16.69 42.73
C LEU A 32 -6.50 17.82 42.56
N ARG A 33 -6.04 19.07 42.40
CA ARG A 33 -6.88 20.28 42.26
C ARG A 33 -7.85 20.52 43.43
N VAL A 34 -7.74 19.77 44.54
CA VAL A 34 -8.54 19.93 45.75
C VAL A 34 -7.82 20.82 46.77
N PRO A 35 -8.56 21.65 47.55
CA PRO A 35 -7.97 22.51 48.55
C PRO A 35 -7.37 21.69 49.71
N ASP A 36 -6.34 22.27 50.35
CA ASP A 36 -5.65 21.64 51.46
C ASP A 36 -6.44 21.76 52.74
N THR A 37 -7.21 20.70 53.05
CA THR A 37 -7.97 20.55 54.32
C THR A 37 -7.61 19.21 54.96
N PRO A 38 -7.77 19.07 56.30
CA PRO A 38 -7.48 17.80 56.99
C PRO A 38 -8.24 16.60 56.39
N LYS A 39 -9.49 16.80 56.00
CA LYS A 39 -10.31 15.78 55.33
C LYS A 39 -9.72 15.39 53.97
N ASN A 40 -9.36 16.37 53.16
CA ASN A 40 -8.79 16.13 51.82
C ASN A 40 -7.38 15.51 51.88
N ARG A 41 -6.56 15.83 52.90
CA ARG A 41 -5.27 15.19 53.16
C ARG A 41 -5.41 13.69 53.38
N LYS A 42 -6.40 13.25 54.16
CA LYS A 42 -6.70 11.84 54.39
C LYS A 42 -7.08 11.14 53.08
N ILE A 43 -8.02 11.71 52.32
CA ILE A 43 -8.47 11.17 51.01
C ILE A 43 -7.31 11.09 50.03
N ALA A 44 -6.44 12.11 49.96
CA ALA A 44 -5.26 12.11 49.10
C ALA A 44 -4.26 11.01 49.49
N GLY A 45 -4.11 10.72 50.79
CA GLY A 45 -3.30 9.61 51.27
C GLY A 45 -3.85 8.25 50.85
N GLU A 46 -5.14 8.04 50.98
CA GLU A 46 -5.84 6.82 50.53
C GLU A 46 -5.73 6.63 49.02
N LEU A 47 -5.96 7.68 48.24
CA LEU A 47 -5.78 7.66 46.78
C LEU A 47 -4.35 7.26 46.38
N ARG A 48 -3.33 7.88 47.02
CA ARG A 48 -1.95 7.52 46.75
C ARG A 48 -1.63 6.07 47.09
N ALA A 49 -2.16 5.56 48.20
CA ALA A 49 -1.99 4.16 48.62
C ALA A 49 -2.60 3.21 47.56
N SER A 50 -3.80 3.50 47.08
CA SER A 50 -4.47 2.77 46.01
C SER A 50 -3.64 2.77 44.70
N VAL A 51 -3.14 3.93 44.27
CA VAL A 51 -2.27 4.06 43.10
C VAL A 51 -0.99 3.22 43.27
N CYS A 52 -0.33 3.32 44.39
CA CYS A 52 0.90 2.55 44.66
C CYS A 52 0.63 1.03 44.73
N PHE A 53 -0.54 0.61 45.22
CA PHE A 53 -0.96 -0.78 45.21
C PHE A 53 -1.20 -1.27 43.77
N ALA A 54 -1.99 -0.54 42.99
CA ALA A 54 -2.27 -0.87 41.59
C ALA A 54 -0.97 -0.96 40.75
N ILE A 55 0.00 -0.07 40.99
CA ILE A 55 1.32 -0.13 40.32
C ILE A 55 2.07 -1.42 40.66
N ARG A 56 2.05 -1.84 41.95
CA ARG A 56 2.72 -3.06 42.40
C ARG A 56 2.08 -4.34 41.86
N THR A 57 0.76 -4.33 41.70
CA THR A 57 -0.03 -5.47 41.18
C THR A 57 -0.09 -5.48 39.64
N GLY A 58 0.47 -4.46 38.96
CA GLY A 58 0.45 -4.37 37.50
C GLY A 58 -0.90 -3.96 36.90
N THR A 59 -1.88 -3.56 37.73
CA THR A 59 -3.24 -3.19 37.30
C THR A 59 -3.44 -1.67 37.10
N PHE A 60 -2.37 -0.88 37.24
CA PHE A 60 -2.43 0.57 37.15
C PHE A 60 -2.44 1.09 35.73
N ASP A 61 -3.53 1.68 35.28
CA ASP A 61 -3.61 2.48 34.08
C ASP A 61 -3.49 3.96 34.41
N TYR A 62 -2.39 4.59 33.99
CA TYR A 62 -2.10 5.99 34.25
C TYR A 62 -3.06 6.93 33.52
N ALA A 63 -3.40 6.63 32.24
CA ALA A 63 -4.25 7.48 31.42
C ALA A 63 -5.71 7.44 31.92
N GLU A 64 -6.17 6.28 32.37
CA GLU A 64 -7.50 6.13 32.95
C GLU A 64 -7.60 6.89 34.29
N ARG A 65 -6.56 6.78 35.15
CA ARG A 65 -6.59 7.35 36.49
C ARG A 65 -6.33 8.84 36.51
N PHE A 66 -5.51 9.38 35.63
CA PHE A 66 -5.12 10.79 35.50
C PHE A 66 -5.20 11.27 34.05
N PRO A 67 -6.39 11.33 33.43
CA PRO A 67 -6.55 11.64 32.00
C PRO A 67 -6.04 13.03 31.62
N ASP A 68 -6.09 14.00 32.53
CA ASP A 68 -5.65 15.39 32.29
C ASP A 68 -4.19 15.64 32.71
N SER A 69 -3.44 14.61 33.07
CA SER A 69 -2.08 14.79 33.59
C SER A 69 -1.09 15.18 32.48
N PRO A 70 -0.30 16.25 32.68
CA PRO A 70 0.79 16.58 31.77
C PRO A 70 1.88 15.48 31.72
N ASN A 71 1.93 14.64 32.76
CA ASN A 71 2.88 13.53 32.87
C ASN A 71 2.58 12.39 31.90
N LEU A 72 1.38 12.32 31.29
CA LEU A 72 1.06 11.35 30.24
C LEU A 72 2.05 11.41 29.08
N LYS A 73 2.55 12.62 28.76
CA LYS A 73 3.60 12.83 27.73
C LYS A 73 4.91 12.11 28.08
N LEU A 74 5.29 12.09 29.36
CA LEU A 74 6.54 11.46 29.83
C LEU A 74 6.55 9.95 29.64
N PHE A 75 5.37 9.33 29.57
CA PHE A 75 5.19 7.90 29.46
C PHE A 75 4.68 7.47 28.07
N GLY A 76 4.53 8.41 27.13
CA GLY A 76 4.00 8.13 25.79
C GLY A 76 2.50 7.75 25.80
N LEU A 77 1.76 8.13 26.85
CA LEU A 77 0.36 7.78 27.04
C LEU A 77 -0.61 8.86 26.55
N VAL A 78 -0.11 9.92 25.93
CA VAL A 78 -0.98 10.92 25.28
C VAL A 78 -1.57 10.28 24.03
N LYS A 79 -2.89 10.18 23.96
CA LYS A 79 -3.57 9.85 22.70
C LYS A 79 -3.17 10.91 21.67
N LYS A 80 -2.50 10.48 20.63
CA LYS A 80 -2.18 11.36 19.50
C LYS A 80 -3.41 11.44 18.63
N ASP A 81 -4.23 12.46 18.82
CA ASP A 81 -5.34 12.69 17.92
C ASP A 81 -4.83 12.97 16.51
N ILE A 82 -5.35 12.25 15.55
CA ILE A 82 -5.05 12.40 14.14
C ILE A 82 -6.34 12.26 13.34
N THR A 83 -6.55 13.13 12.38
CA THR A 83 -7.68 12.98 11.45
C THR A 83 -7.39 11.86 10.44
N VAL A 84 -8.45 11.30 9.87
CA VAL A 84 -8.34 10.25 8.83
C VAL A 84 -7.54 10.76 7.63
N GLY A 85 -7.71 12.03 7.27
CA GLY A 85 -6.96 12.66 6.16
C GLY A 85 -5.47 12.78 6.44
N GLU A 86 -5.08 13.29 7.60
CA GLU A 86 -3.68 13.40 8.03
C GLU A 86 -3.01 12.03 8.17
N LEU A 87 -3.74 11.04 8.71
CA LEU A 87 -3.28 9.66 8.81
C LEU A 87 -2.97 9.08 7.43
N ALA A 88 -3.89 9.25 6.47
CA ALA A 88 -3.71 8.75 5.11
C ALA A 88 -2.50 9.40 4.43
N GLN A 89 -2.33 10.71 4.56
CA GLN A 89 -1.20 11.43 3.99
C GLN A 89 0.12 10.93 4.58
N LYS A 90 0.21 10.85 5.90
CA LYS A 90 1.41 10.36 6.60
C LYS A 90 1.75 8.92 6.20
N TRP A 91 0.76 8.04 6.19
CA TRP A 91 0.92 6.64 5.81
C TRP A 91 1.39 6.47 4.36
N LEU A 92 0.76 7.17 3.40
CA LEU A 92 1.16 7.12 1.99
C LEU A 92 2.57 7.65 1.75
N THR A 93 2.97 8.72 2.46
CA THR A 93 4.33 9.28 2.38
C THR A 93 5.39 8.25 2.80
N LEU A 94 5.15 7.54 3.90
CA LEU A 94 6.07 6.49 4.37
C LEU A 94 6.05 5.26 3.46
N LYS A 95 4.85 4.84 3.02
CA LYS A 95 4.71 3.71 2.09
C LYS A 95 5.38 3.94 0.74
N ALA A 96 5.51 5.19 0.29
CA ALA A 96 6.20 5.52 -0.96
C ALA A 96 7.68 5.07 -1.00
N MET A 97 8.31 4.90 0.18
CA MET A 97 9.69 4.41 0.28
C MET A 97 9.78 2.87 0.25
N GLU A 98 8.67 2.17 0.53
CA GLU A 98 8.64 0.70 0.67
C GLU A 98 8.09 -0.02 -0.56
N ILE A 99 7.25 0.66 -1.35
CA ILE A 99 6.50 0.03 -2.42
C ILE A 99 6.79 0.66 -3.79
N SER A 100 6.56 -0.08 -4.86
CA SER A 100 6.72 0.43 -6.22
C SER A 100 5.74 1.57 -6.53
N SER A 101 6.11 2.46 -7.47
CA SER A 101 5.27 3.57 -7.93
C SER A 101 3.88 3.11 -8.41
N ASN A 102 3.79 1.95 -9.07
CA ASN A 102 2.51 1.36 -9.48
C ASN A 102 1.64 0.95 -8.28
N ALA A 103 2.24 0.37 -7.24
CA ALA A 103 1.52 0.01 -6.03
C ALA A 103 1.07 1.26 -5.26
N LEU A 104 1.93 2.29 -5.18
CA LEU A 104 1.59 3.57 -4.58
C LEU A 104 0.41 4.25 -5.27
N ASN A 105 0.40 4.30 -6.61
CA ASN A 105 -0.71 4.84 -7.40
C ASN A 105 -2.02 4.09 -7.12
N ARG A 106 -1.96 2.78 -6.93
CA ARG A 106 -3.15 1.97 -6.55
C ARG A 106 -3.62 2.31 -5.14
N TYR A 107 -2.72 2.48 -4.17
CA TYR A 107 -3.06 2.88 -2.80
C TYR A 107 -3.68 4.27 -2.77
N GLN A 108 -3.11 5.23 -3.50
CA GLN A 108 -3.68 6.57 -3.66
C GLN A 108 -5.08 6.53 -4.28
N SER A 109 -5.30 5.69 -5.29
CA SER A 109 -6.63 5.49 -5.88
C SER A 109 -7.63 4.90 -4.88
N VAL A 110 -7.20 3.95 -4.03
CA VAL A 110 -8.04 3.45 -2.93
C VAL A 110 -8.38 4.57 -1.96
N MET A 111 -7.38 5.32 -1.49
CA MET A 111 -7.60 6.42 -0.54
C MET A 111 -8.52 7.49 -1.12
N LYS A 112 -8.38 7.85 -2.40
CA LYS A 112 -9.29 8.79 -3.08
C LYS A 112 -10.76 8.36 -2.98
N ASN A 113 -11.04 7.06 -2.96
CA ASN A 113 -12.40 6.53 -2.83
C ASN A 113 -12.83 6.32 -1.36
N MET A 114 -11.89 5.98 -0.48
CA MET A 114 -12.21 5.66 0.92
C MET A 114 -12.31 6.89 1.81
N LEU A 115 -11.46 7.90 1.60
CA LEU A 115 -11.41 9.10 2.44
C LEU A 115 -12.74 9.87 2.51
N PRO A 116 -13.47 10.11 1.41
CA PRO A 116 -14.79 10.76 1.48
C PRO A 116 -15.81 9.96 2.32
N ARG A 117 -15.72 8.62 2.26
CA ARG A 117 -16.62 7.71 2.99
C ARG A 117 -16.28 7.62 4.48
N LEU A 118 -15.01 7.68 4.82
CA LEU A 118 -14.54 7.69 6.20
C LEU A 118 -14.74 9.06 6.87
N GLY A 119 -14.79 10.14 6.08
CA GLY A 119 -14.79 11.52 6.56
C GLY A 119 -13.38 12.04 6.82
N VAL A 120 -12.84 12.83 5.89
CA VAL A 120 -11.44 13.32 5.90
C VAL A 120 -11.07 14.01 7.22
N GLY A 121 -11.99 14.83 7.77
CA GLY A 121 -11.80 15.58 9.03
C GLY A 121 -12.16 14.81 10.29
N ARG A 122 -12.71 13.59 10.20
CA ARG A 122 -13.03 12.79 11.40
C ARG A 122 -11.74 12.31 12.07
N LEU A 123 -11.77 12.22 13.38
CA LEU A 123 -10.69 11.57 14.15
C LEU A 123 -10.62 10.08 13.78
N ALA A 124 -9.41 9.57 13.55
CA ALA A 124 -9.22 8.16 13.22
C ALA A 124 -9.72 7.24 14.36
N SER A 125 -9.62 7.71 15.61
CA SER A 125 -10.12 7.03 16.83
C SER A 125 -11.65 6.93 16.91
N SER A 126 -12.38 7.76 16.13
CA SER A 126 -13.85 7.73 16.10
C SER A 126 -14.43 6.75 15.08
N ILE A 127 -13.58 6.14 14.26
CA ILE A 127 -14.03 5.18 13.24
C ILE A 127 -14.35 3.85 13.91
N THR A 128 -15.60 3.41 13.76
CA THR A 128 -16.09 2.16 14.33
C THR A 128 -16.10 1.02 13.30
N LYS A 129 -16.19 -0.21 13.80
CA LYS A 129 -16.43 -1.38 12.94
C LYS A 129 -17.72 -1.25 12.14
N GLU A 130 -18.76 -0.67 12.74
CA GLU A 130 -20.06 -0.46 12.09
C GLU A 130 -19.94 0.49 10.89
N ASP A 131 -19.25 1.63 11.06
CA ASP A 131 -18.93 2.54 9.94
C ASP A 131 -18.29 1.79 8.76
N LEU A 132 -17.33 0.92 9.05
CA LEU A 132 -16.60 0.15 8.04
C LEU A 132 -17.49 -0.88 7.33
N LEU A 133 -18.44 -1.48 8.03
CA LEU A 133 -19.42 -2.40 7.45
C LEU A 133 -20.42 -1.65 6.53
N PHE A 134 -20.84 -0.45 6.91
CA PHE A 134 -21.66 0.41 6.05
C PHE A 134 -20.91 0.86 4.80
N ILE A 135 -19.65 1.27 4.95
CA ILE A 135 -18.77 1.61 3.80
C ILE A 135 -18.61 0.40 2.88
N ARG A 136 -18.40 -0.81 3.43
CA ARG A 136 -18.30 -2.05 2.65
C ARG A 136 -19.60 -2.33 1.88
N LYS A 137 -20.78 -2.13 2.50
CA LYS A 137 -22.09 -2.25 1.85
C LYS A 137 -22.20 -1.23 0.71
N ASP A 138 -21.88 0.06 0.95
CA ASP A 138 -21.93 1.12 -0.06
C ASP A 138 -21.01 0.81 -1.26
N LEU A 139 -19.80 0.31 -1.01
CA LEU A 139 -18.90 -0.12 -2.08
C LEU A 139 -19.46 -1.25 -2.93
N LEU A 140 -20.29 -2.15 -2.36
CA LEU A 140 -20.90 -3.27 -3.08
C LEU A 140 -22.13 -2.85 -3.86
N THR A 141 -22.94 -1.93 -3.35
CA THR A 141 -24.28 -1.62 -3.88
C THR A 141 -24.44 -0.20 -4.38
N GLY A 142 -23.53 0.71 -3.98
CA GLY A 142 -23.59 2.12 -4.30
C GLY A 142 -23.24 2.44 -5.75
N GLU A 143 -23.56 3.63 -6.18
CA GLU A 143 -23.27 4.12 -7.52
C GLU A 143 -21.76 4.34 -7.71
N LYS A 144 -21.26 4.00 -8.91
CA LYS A 144 -19.90 4.32 -9.32
C LYS A 144 -19.89 5.70 -9.97
N GLU A 145 -19.04 6.60 -9.50
CA GLU A 145 -18.64 7.72 -10.33
C GLU A 145 -17.81 7.20 -11.51
N SER A 146 -18.45 7.02 -12.65
CA SER A 146 -17.76 6.68 -13.89
C SER A 146 -17.46 7.97 -14.68
N ARG A 147 -16.23 8.13 -15.11
CA ARG A 147 -15.84 9.19 -16.05
C ARG A 147 -16.44 9.01 -17.46
N LYS A 148 -16.96 7.84 -17.76
CA LYS A 148 -17.62 7.47 -19.03
C LYS A 148 -19.04 7.02 -18.70
N ASN A 149 -20.00 7.77 -19.17
CA ASN A 149 -21.45 7.71 -18.92
C ASN A 149 -22.17 6.44 -19.43
N THR A 150 -21.53 5.27 -19.48
CA THR A 150 -22.06 4.09 -20.18
C THR A 150 -22.17 2.82 -19.32
N SER A 151 -21.90 2.86 -18.02
CA SER A 151 -22.00 1.65 -17.19
C SER A 151 -23.12 1.77 -16.15
N THR A 152 -24.21 1.07 -16.38
CA THR A 152 -25.33 0.85 -15.43
C THR A 152 -24.98 -0.08 -14.25
N ASN A 153 -23.75 -0.55 -14.15
CA ASN A 153 -23.32 -1.43 -13.08
C ASN A 153 -23.17 -0.67 -11.76
N LYS A 154 -24.19 -0.81 -10.90
CA LYS A 154 -24.11 -0.38 -9.50
C LYS A 154 -23.13 -1.26 -8.73
N GLY A 155 -22.38 -0.64 -7.82
CA GLY A 155 -21.46 -1.33 -6.92
C GLY A 155 -20.13 -1.76 -7.55
N ARG A 156 -19.22 -2.23 -6.70
CA ARG A 156 -17.91 -2.76 -7.07
C ARG A 156 -17.88 -4.28 -6.90
N THR A 157 -17.00 -4.95 -7.65
CA THR A 157 -16.81 -6.40 -7.51
C THR A 157 -16.22 -6.75 -6.15
N VAL A 158 -16.54 -7.94 -5.63
CA VAL A 158 -16.02 -8.45 -4.34
C VAL A 158 -14.50 -8.37 -4.24
N PRO A 159 -13.69 -8.76 -5.26
CA PRO A 159 -12.25 -8.58 -5.20
C PRO A 159 -11.80 -7.12 -5.02
N THR A 160 -12.49 -6.18 -5.67
CA THR A 160 -12.20 -4.74 -5.54
C THR A 160 -12.54 -4.24 -4.14
N VAL A 161 -13.70 -4.63 -3.59
CA VAL A 161 -14.11 -4.25 -2.24
C VAL A 161 -13.13 -4.81 -1.21
N ASN A 162 -12.78 -6.09 -1.30
CA ASN A 162 -11.79 -6.71 -0.42
C ASN A 162 -10.43 -5.97 -0.49
N TYR A 163 -9.98 -5.61 -1.69
CA TYR A 163 -8.74 -4.85 -1.86
C TYR A 163 -8.80 -3.47 -1.19
N TYR A 164 -9.93 -2.75 -1.31
CA TYR A 164 -10.14 -1.46 -0.67
C TYR A 164 -10.11 -1.59 0.85
N MET A 165 -10.86 -2.57 1.40
CA MET A 165 -10.90 -2.83 2.83
C MET A 165 -9.52 -3.21 3.38
N THR A 166 -8.79 -4.12 2.71
CA THR A 166 -7.46 -4.56 3.15
C THR A 166 -6.43 -3.42 3.09
N THR A 167 -6.45 -2.60 2.03
CA THR A 167 -5.54 -1.46 1.92
C THR A 167 -5.81 -0.44 3.02
N THR A 168 -7.08 -0.15 3.30
CA THR A 168 -7.46 0.77 4.38
C THR A 168 -7.14 0.18 5.75
N ALA A 169 -7.32 -1.13 5.95
CA ALA A 169 -6.91 -1.82 7.17
C ALA A 169 -5.41 -1.66 7.45
N GLY A 170 -4.56 -1.69 6.42
CA GLY A 170 -3.13 -1.42 6.55
C GLY A 170 -2.82 -0.01 7.07
N MET A 171 -3.58 1.00 6.64
CA MET A 171 -3.47 2.37 7.17
C MET A 171 -3.86 2.43 8.65
N PHE A 172 -4.92 1.74 9.06
CA PHE A 172 -5.36 1.69 10.46
C PHE A 172 -4.45 0.81 11.33
N SER A 173 -3.80 -0.22 10.77
CA SER A 173 -2.73 -0.97 11.47
C SER A 173 -1.56 -0.06 11.79
N PHE A 174 -1.09 0.71 10.81
CA PHE A 174 -0.06 1.72 11.02
C PHE A 174 -0.46 2.72 12.13
N ALA A 175 -1.73 3.14 12.17
CA ALA A 175 -2.21 4.04 13.22
C ALA A 175 -2.15 3.40 14.62
N ALA A 176 -2.53 2.12 14.75
CA ALA A 176 -2.46 1.39 16.01
C ALA A 176 -1.02 1.14 16.46
N GLU A 177 -0.13 0.73 15.55
CA GLU A 177 1.29 0.49 15.83
C GLU A 177 2.04 1.77 16.28
N ASN A 178 1.60 2.95 15.80
CA ASN A 178 2.20 4.24 16.14
C ASN A 178 1.48 5.00 17.29
N GLY A 179 0.52 4.36 17.96
CA GLY A 179 -0.15 4.90 19.14
C GLY A 179 -1.20 5.98 18.85
N TYR A 180 -1.69 6.08 17.60
CA TYR A 180 -2.83 6.93 17.23
C TYR A 180 -4.17 6.27 17.58
N LEU A 181 -4.19 4.93 17.70
CA LEU A 181 -5.34 4.12 18.03
C LEU A 181 -4.97 3.08 19.08
N GLU A 182 -5.90 2.72 19.94
CA GLU A 182 -5.72 1.58 20.86
C GLU A 182 -5.83 0.24 20.13
N LYS A 183 -6.79 0.16 19.19
CA LYS A 183 -7.06 -1.06 18.42
C LYS A 183 -7.45 -0.69 16.99
N ASN A 184 -7.04 -1.52 16.04
CA ASN A 184 -7.47 -1.38 14.67
C ASN A 184 -8.93 -1.84 14.50
N PRO A 185 -9.86 -0.98 14.06
CA PRO A 185 -11.28 -1.34 13.91
C PRO A 185 -11.53 -2.41 12.82
N PHE A 186 -10.54 -2.72 11.98
CA PHE A 186 -10.62 -3.77 10.97
C PHE A 186 -10.36 -5.18 11.51
N ASN A 187 -9.78 -5.35 12.70
CA ASN A 187 -9.30 -6.65 13.20
C ASN A 187 -10.36 -7.78 13.20
N SER A 188 -11.64 -7.44 13.27
CA SER A 188 -12.74 -8.40 13.25
C SER A 188 -13.56 -8.39 11.96
N ILE A 189 -13.04 -7.80 10.88
CA ILE A 189 -13.70 -7.75 9.58
C ILE A 189 -13.10 -8.79 8.64
N THR A 190 -13.83 -9.88 8.41
CA THR A 190 -13.43 -10.91 7.46
C THR A 190 -13.66 -10.47 6.02
N PRO A 191 -12.75 -10.81 5.08
CA PRO A 191 -12.98 -10.58 3.66
C PRO A 191 -14.23 -11.29 3.15
N LEU A 192 -14.88 -10.69 2.16
CA LEU A 192 -16.02 -11.30 1.49
C LEU A 192 -15.58 -12.52 0.67
N ARG A 193 -16.38 -13.56 0.67
CA ARG A 193 -16.14 -14.74 -0.17
C ARG A 193 -16.23 -14.37 -1.65
N LYS A 194 -15.36 -14.94 -2.45
CA LYS A 194 -15.34 -14.76 -3.91
C LYS A 194 -15.45 -16.12 -4.59
N SER A 195 -16.17 -16.20 -5.69
CA SER A 195 -16.16 -17.35 -6.57
C SER A 195 -14.81 -17.45 -7.27
N LYS A 196 -14.35 -18.66 -7.50
CA LYS A 196 -13.17 -18.89 -8.35
C LYS A 196 -13.61 -18.74 -9.79
N PRO A 197 -12.98 -17.85 -10.60
CA PRO A 197 -13.25 -17.82 -12.03
C PRO A 197 -12.79 -19.15 -12.66
N VAL A 198 -13.58 -19.61 -13.61
CA VAL A 198 -13.15 -20.73 -14.47
C VAL A 198 -12.14 -20.13 -15.47
N PRO A 199 -10.92 -20.72 -15.58
CA PRO A 199 -9.99 -20.29 -16.62
C PRO A 199 -10.58 -20.55 -18.01
N ASP A 200 -10.44 -19.59 -18.90
CA ASP A 200 -10.86 -19.67 -20.30
C ASP A 200 -9.64 -19.34 -21.20
N PRO A 201 -8.71 -20.30 -21.34
CA PRO A 201 -7.52 -20.12 -22.17
C PRO A 201 -7.89 -20.25 -23.66
N LEU A 202 -7.21 -19.48 -24.51
CA LEU A 202 -7.34 -19.61 -25.97
C LEU A 202 -7.02 -21.04 -26.42
N THR A 203 -7.91 -21.59 -27.25
CA THR A 203 -7.63 -22.84 -27.98
C THR A 203 -6.66 -22.60 -29.12
N ARG A 204 -6.15 -23.66 -29.74
CA ARG A 204 -5.26 -23.54 -30.89
C ARG A 204 -5.95 -22.89 -32.08
N GLU A 205 -7.20 -23.23 -32.33
CA GLU A 205 -8.02 -22.68 -33.41
C GLU A 205 -8.28 -21.18 -33.19
N GLU A 206 -8.58 -20.77 -31.98
CA GLU A 206 -8.76 -19.36 -31.63
C GLU A 206 -7.47 -18.58 -31.77
N PHE A 207 -6.33 -19.16 -31.37
CA PHE A 207 -5.04 -18.55 -31.59
C PHE A 207 -4.72 -18.41 -33.08
N GLY A 208 -5.02 -19.44 -33.90
CA GLY A 208 -4.88 -19.37 -35.36
C GLY A 208 -5.68 -18.20 -35.93
N ARG A 209 -6.98 -18.10 -35.58
CA ARG A 209 -7.84 -16.98 -36.01
C ARG A 209 -7.31 -15.61 -35.57
N LEU A 210 -6.75 -15.52 -34.36
CA LEU A 210 -6.13 -14.30 -33.87
C LEU A 210 -4.94 -13.87 -34.74
N ILE A 211 -4.04 -14.82 -35.08
CA ILE A 211 -2.87 -14.56 -35.94
C ILE A 211 -3.30 -14.17 -37.33
N ASP A 212 -4.30 -14.84 -37.90
CA ASP A 212 -4.81 -14.55 -39.26
C ASP A 212 -5.44 -13.16 -39.33
N ALA A 213 -6.13 -12.73 -38.28
CA ALA A 213 -6.74 -11.40 -38.18
C ALA A 213 -5.69 -10.27 -38.00
N CYS A 214 -4.44 -10.57 -37.67
CA CYS A 214 -3.42 -9.56 -37.53
C CYS A 214 -2.93 -9.07 -38.91
N HIS A 215 -3.02 -7.78 -39.17
CA HIS A 215 -2.57 -7.18 -40.44
C HIS A 215 -1.05 -6.96 -40.53
N HIS A 216 -0.38 -6.80 -39.39
CA HIS A 216 1.06 -6.48 -39.35
C HIS A 216 1.89 -7.66 -38.88
N GLN A 217 2.98 -7.93 -39.57
CA GLN A 217 3.89 -9.05 -39.26
C GLN A 217 4.45 -8.93 -37.81
N GLN A 218 4.83 -7.73 -37.36
CA GLN A 218 5.31 -7.51 -35.99
C GLN A 218 4.26 -7.91 -34.97
N THR A 219 2.97 -7.65 -35.23
CA THR A 219 1.86 -8.04 -34.32
C THR A 219 1.73 -9.57 -34.27
N LYS A 220 1.81 -10.26 -35.42
CA LYS A 220 1.82 -11.73 -35.44
C LYS A 220 2.99 -12.30 -34.64
N ASN A 221 4.19 -11.76 -34.86
CA ASN A 221 5.39 -12.19 -34.15
C ASN A 221 5.27 -11.97 -32.65
N LEU A 222 4.74 -10.83 -32.22
CA LEU A 222 4.54 -10.49 -30.80
C LEU A 222 3.59 -11.47 -30.11
N TRP A 223 2.42 -11.73 -30.70
CA TRP A 223 1.45 -12.67 -30.12
C TRP A 223 2.00 -14.10 -30.10
N THR A 224 2.72 -14.51 -31.15
CA THR A 224 3.36 -15.83 -31.19
C THR A 224 4.41 -15.96 -30.05
N VAL A 225 5.30 -14.97 -29.92
CA VAL A 225 6.27 -14.98 -28.82
C VAL A 225 5.58 -14.97 -27.45
N ALA A 226 4.52 -14.17 -27.28
CA ALA A 226 3.79 -14.11 -26.03
C ALA A 226 3.20 -15.48 -25.62
N VAL A 227 2.51 -16.14 -26.54
CA VAL A 227 1.84 -17.44 -26.29
C VAL A 227 2.85 -18.54 -26.05
N PHE A 228 3.92 -18.64 -26.85
CA PHE A 228 4.89 -19.73 -26.76
C PHE A 228 5.98 -19.53 -25.70
N THR A 229 6.08 -18.36 -25.07
CA THR A 229 7.03 -18.09 -23.97
C THR A 229 6.38 -17.89 -22.61
N GLY A 230 5.09 -17.56 -22.56
CA GLY A 230 4.40 -17.20 -21.33
C GLY A 230 4.94 -15.94 -20.65
N MET A 231 5.70 -15.11 -21.36
CA MET A 231 6.23 -13.85 -20.83
C MET A 231 5.09 -12.88 -20.51
N ARG A 232 5.26 -12.12 -19.43
CA ARG A 232 4.32 -11.07 -19.10
C ARG A 232 4.39 -9.92 -20.10
N HIS A 233 3.26 -9.23 -20.33
CA HIS A 233 3.18 -8.09 -21.23
C HIS A 233 4.33 -7.07 -21.06
N GLY A 234 4.62 -6.66 -19.81
CA GLY A 234 5.69 -5.71 -19.56
C GLY A 234 7.11 -6.25 -19.80
N GLU A 235 7.30 -7.57 -19.68
CA GLU A 235 8.57 -8.24 -19.99
C GLU A 235 8.79 -8.29 -21.51
N ILE A 236 7.74 -8.58 -22.28
CA ILE A 236 7.80 -8.53 -23.76
C ILE A 236 8.05 -7.11 -24.25
N ALA A 237 7.39 -6.11 -23.63
CA ALA A 237 7.58 -4.70 -23.99
C ALA A 237 8.99 -4.17 -23.68
N ALA A 238 9.72 -4.83 -22.77
CA ALA A 238 11.09 -4.49 -22.39
C ALA A 238 12.14 -5.43 -22.99
N LEU A 239 11.72 -6.37 -23.84
CA LEU A 239 12.61 -7.36 -24.45
C LEU A 239 13.54 -6.69 -25.48
N ALA A 240 14.83 -6.96 -25.35
CA ALA A 240 15.85 -6.46 -26.26
C ALA A 240 16.58 -7.63 -26.96
N TRP A 241 17.20 -7.35 -28.10
CA TRP A 241 17.95 -8.37 -28.88
C TRP A 241 19.15 -8.91 -28.09
N GLU A 242 19.70 -8.11 -27.18
CA GLU A 242 20.79 -8.47 -26.26
C GLU A 242 20.39 -9.53 -25.22
N ASP A 243 19.08 -9.78 -25.07
CA ASP A 243 18.53 -10.80 -24.18
C ASP A 243 18.25 -12.13 -24.87
N ILE A 244 18.47 -12.23 -26.19
CA ILE A 244 18.06 -13.36 -27.01
C ILE A 244 19.25 -14.04 -27.63
N ASP A 245 19.41 -15.34 -27.40
CA ASP A 245 20.31 -16.19 -28.12
C ASP A 245 19.52 -17.13 -29.05
N LEU A 246 19.47 -16.77 -30.35
CA LEU A 246 18.78 -17.60 -31.36
C LEU A 246 19.55 -18.86 -31.74
N LYS A 247 20.87 -18.97 -31.44
CA LYS A 247 21.66 -20.18 -31.72
C LYS A 247 21.35 -21.26 -30.69
N VAL A 248 21.30 -20.85 -29.41
CA VAL A 248 20.94 -21.75 -28.28
C VAL A 248 19.42 -21.89 -28.16
N GLY A 249 18.65 -20.93 -28.66
CA GLY A 249 17.20 -20.90 -28.57
C GLY A 249 16.73 -20.48 -27.18
N THR A 250 17.26 -19.38 -26.65
CA THR A 250 16.90 -18.89 -25.29
C THR A 250 16.60 -17.41 -25.25
N ILE A 251 15.78 -17.01 -24.27
CA ILE A 251 15.54 -15.61 -23.85
C ILE A 251 15.88 -15.51 -22.37
N THR A 252 16.66 -14.49 -21.99
CA THR A 252 16.88 -14.09 -20.59
C THR A 252 15.99 -12.91 -20.24
N VAL A 253 15.11 -13.05 -19.24
CA VAL A 253 14.14 -12.01 -18.85
C VAL A 253 14.76 -11.09 -17.82
N ARG A 254 15.25 -9.93 -18.25
CA ARG A 254 16.00 -8.99 -17.41
C ARG A 254 15.19 -7.79 -16.94
N ARG A 255 14.16 -7.39 -17.68
CA ARG A 255 13.46 -6.11 -17.48
C ARG A 255 11.96 -6.27 -17.63
N ASN A 256 11.25 -5.28 -17.09
CA ASN A 256 9.82 -5.12 -17.24
C ASN A 256 9.48 -3.65 -17.50
N PHE A 257 8.64 -3.38 -18.47
CA PHE A 257 8.13 -2.06 -18.75
C PHE A 257 6.75 -1.88 -18.10
N THR A 258 6.59 -0.80 -17.33
CA THR A 258 5.36 -0.55 -16.56
C THR A 258 4.37 0.31 -17.34
N LYS A 259 3.08 0.27 -16.96
CA LYS A 259 2.03 1.12 -17.57
C LYS A 259 2.27 2.63 -17.40
N ILE A 260 3.09 3.04 -16.43
CA ILE A 260 3.44 4.45 -16.19
C ILE A 260 4.71 4.89 -16.92
N GLY A 261 5.30 3.99 -17.74
CA GLY A 261 6.45 4.32 -18.59
C GLY A 261 7.81 4.08 -17.95
N ASP A 262 7.89 3.38 -16.84
CA ASP A 262 9.15 3.05 -16.18
C ASP A 262 9.68 1.68 -16.61
N PHE A 263 11.00 1.56 -16.77
CA PHE A 263 11.68 0.27 -16.79
C PHE A 263 12.03 -0.14 -15.36
N THR A 264 11.72 -1.39 -15.02
CA THR A 264 11.96 -1.99 -13.69
C THR A 264 12.50 -3.40 -13.85
N LEU A 265 12.98 -4.00 -12.77
CA LEU A 265 13.21 -5.44 -12.73
C LEU A 265 11.88 -6.21 -12.85
N PRO A 266 11.90 -7.50 -13.26
CA PRO A 266 10.74 -8.38 -13.18
C PRO A 266 10.12 -8.41 -11.78
N LYS A 267 8.82 -8.75 -11.67
CA LYS A 267 8.04 -8.61 -10.43
C LYS A 267 8.60 -9.40 -9.24
N THR A 268 9.24 -10.53 -9.48
CA THR A 268 9.78 -11.42 -8.44
C THR A 268 11.26 -11.65 -8.66
N ASP A 269 12.01 -12.01 -7.61
CA ASP A 269 13.44 -12.33 -7.73
C ASP A 269 13.66 -13.53 -8.64
N ALA A 270 12.90 -14.60 -8.47
CA ALA A 270 12.92 -15.76 -9.36
C ALA A 270 12.53 -15.45 -10.82
N GLY A 271 11.92 -14.31 -11.07
CA GLY A 271 11.59 -13.84 -12.41
C GLY A 271 12.69 -13.03 -13.07
N THR A 272 13.65 -12.54 -12.27
CA THR A 272 14.80 -11.76 -12.77
C THR A 272 15.87 -12.72 -13.28
N ASP A 273 16.40 -12.43 -14.47
CA ASP A 273 17.40 -13.23 -15.18
C ASP A 273 16.98 -14.71 -15.42
N ARG A 274 15.67 -15.00 -15.32
CA ARG A 274 15.19 -16.32 -15.71
C ARG A 274 15.39 -16.58 -17.19
N VAL A 275 15.84 -17.77 -17.52
CA VAL A 275 16.02 -18.21 -18.90
C VAL A 275 14.78 -18.98 -19.36
N ILE A 276 14.29 -18.64 -20.55
CA ILE A 276 13.19 -19.34 -21.23
C ILE A 276 13.76 -20.02 -22.46
N HIS A 277 13.59 -21.36 -22.54
CA HIS A 277 13.88 -22.13 -23.74
C HIS A 277 12.77 -21.93 -24.77
N LEU A 278 13.15 -21.58 -25.97
CA LEU A 278 12.23 -21.24 -27.03
C LEU A 278 11.74 -22.48 -27.77
N LEU A 279 10.45 -22.56 -27.98
CA LEU A 279 9.83 -23.51 -28.88
C LEU A 279 9.94 -23.04 -30.35
N ALA A 280 9.90 -23.97 -31.30
CA ALA A 280 10.08 -23.68 -32.71
C ALA A 280 9.24 -22.50 -33.24
N PRO A 281 7.94 -22.36 -32.95
CA PRO A 281 7.15 -21.22 -33.39
C PRO A 281 7.66 -19.87 -32.88
N ALA A 282 8.17 -19.82 -31.64
CA ALA A 282 8.74 -18.59 -31.07
C ALA A 282 10.08 -18.23 -31.76
N ILE A 283 10.90 -19.23 -32.07
CA ILE A 283 12.18 -19.04 -32.81
C ILE A 283 11.91 -18.46 -34.19
N GLU A 284 10.93 -19.03 -34.89
CA GLU A 284 10.54 -18.54 -36.25
C GLU A 284 10.01 -17.11 -36.20
N ALA A 285 9.09 -16.83 -35.24
CA ALA A 285 8.58 -15.47 -35.04
C ALA A 285 9.69 -14.46 -34.73
N LEU A 286 10.68 -14.85 -33.91
CA LEU A 286 11.82 -13.98 -33.61
C LEU A 286 12.79 -13.83 -34.77
N LYS A 287 13.00 -14.86 -35.62
CA LYS A 287 13.76 -14.73 -36.86
C LYS A 287 13.09 -13.76 -37.82
N ASN A 288 11.77 -13.85 -38.00
CA ASN A 288 11.00 -12.90 -38.80
C ASN A 288 11.06 -11.48 -38.21
N GLN A 289 10.98 -11.35 -36.85
CA GLN A 289 11.09 -10.06 -36.18
C GLN A 289 12.49 -9.44 -36.30
N ALA A 290 13.53 -10.26 -36.35
CA ALA A 290 14.92 -9.80 -36.50
C ALA A 290 15.14 -9.01 -37.81
N MET A 291 14.46 -9.41 -38.90
CA MET A 291 14.50 -8.68 -40.17
C MET A 291 13.91 -7.27 -40.07
N LEU A 292 13.02 -7.04 -39.10
CA LEU A 292 12.33 -5.75 -38.89
C LEU A 292 13.08 -4.82 -37.93
N THR A 293 13.68 -5.36 -36.87
CA THR A 293 14.11 -4.52 -35.76
C THR A 293 15.51 -4.81 -35.18
N ARG A 294 16.20 -5.89 -35.63
CA ARG A 294 17.51 -6.26 -35.03
C ARG A 294 18.62 -5.25 -35.31
N LEU A 295 18.57 -4.57 -36.47
CA LEU A 295 19.47 -3.48 -36.82
C LEU A 295 18.92 -2.10 -36.45
N GLY A 296 17.92 -2.07 -35.57
CA GLY A 296 17.30 -0.84 -35.10
C GLY A 296 18.22 -0.01 -34.22
N ARG A 297 17.71 1.16 -33.85
CA ARG A 297 18.45 2.09 -32.96
C ARG A 297 18.63 1.48 -31.56
N GLN A 298 19.85 1.55 -31.05
CA GLN A 298 20.16 1.27 -29.66
C GLN A 298 19.70 2.43 -28.78
N HIS A 299 19.06 2.09 -27.65
CA HIS A 299 18.53 3.04 -26.67
C HIS A 299 19.21 2.83 -25.33
N GLN A 300 19.68 3.91 -24.72
CA GLN A 300 20.10 3.90 -23.32
C GLN A 300 18.87 4.12 -22.45
N ILE A 301 18.59 3.19 -21.56
CA ILE A 301 17.44 3.23 -20.64
C ILE A 301 17.88 3.13 -19.20
N THR A 302 17.12 3.77 -18.31
CA THR A 302 17.30 3.69 -16.87
C THR A 302 16.33 2.66 -16.29
N VAL A 303 16.86 1.60 -15.69
CA VAL A 303 16.08 0.54 -15.04
C VAL A 303 16.09 0.80 -13.53
N LYS A 304 14.90 0.95 -12.93
CA LYS A 304 14.70 1.11 -11.48
C LYS A 304 14.92 -0.23 -10.78
N LEU A 305 15.80 -0.24 -9.80
CA LEU A 305 16.04 -1.41 -8.95
C LEU A 305 14.96 -1.53 -7.86
N ARG A 306 15.01 -2.61 -7.07
CA ARG A 306 14.10 -2.81 -5.93
C ARG A 306 14.42 -1.88 -4.77
N GLU A 307 15.68 -1.51 -4.62
CA GLU A 307 16.13 -0.55 -3.62
C GLU A 307 15.64 0.86 -3.97
N TYR A 308 15.12 1.56 -2.97
CA TYR A 308 14.61 2.91 -3.16
C TYR A 308 15.65 3.85 -3.74
N GLY A 309 15.30 4.54 -4.81
CA GLY A 309 16.15 5.53 -5.48
C GLY A 309 17.32 4.97 -6.29
N ARG A 310 17.54 3.65 -6.31
CA ARG A 310 18.61 3.04 -7.10
C ARG A 310 18.17 2.70 -8.52
N THR A 311 19.07 2.93 -9.47
CA THR A 311 18.88 2.67 -10.88
C THR A 311 20.16 2.13 -11.51
N ILE A 312 20.00 1.40 -12.62
CA ILE A 312 21.11 0.99 -13.51
C ILE A 312 20.81 1.42 -14.94
N LEU A 313 21.85 1.63 -15.72
CA LEU A 313 21.74 1.94 -17.15
C LEU A 313 21.89 0.65 -17.96
N HIS A 314 20.98 0.45 -18.91
CA HIS A 314 21.06 -0.60 -19.92
C HIS A 314 21.05 0.00 -21.32
N GLU A 315 21.83 -0.57 -22.20
CA GLU A 315 21.76 -0.32 -23.64
C GLU A 315 20.93 -1.42 -24.28
N CYS A 316 19.91 -1.05 -25.03
CA CYS A 316 18.92 -1.98 -25.55
C CYS A 316 18.54 -1.68 -26.99
N THR A 317 18.57 -2.70 -27.83
CA THR A 317 17.92 -2.70 -29.13
C THR A 317 16.61 -3.47 -29.00
N PHE A 318 15.49 -2.75 -28.93
CA PHE A 318 14.20 -3.38 -28.61
C PHE A 318 13.69 -4.29 -29.72
N VAL A 319 13.16 -5.46 -29.32
CA VAL A 319 12.61 -6.46 -30.26
C VAL A 319 11.30 -5.95 -30.87
N PHE A 320 10.42 -5.36 -30.08
CA PHE A 320 9.13 -4.83 -30.52
C PHE A 320 9.10 -3.32 -30.37
N CYS A 321 8.90 -2.61 -31.48
CA CYS A 321 8.88 -1.15 -31.55
C CYS A 321 7.53 -0.65 -32.05
N PRO A 322 7.11 0.59 -31.70
CA PRO A 322 5.90 1.18 -32.28
C PRO A 322 6.02 1.33 -33.80
N GLN A 323 4.98 0.94 -34.50
CA GLN A 323 4.94 1.11 -35.98
C GLN A 323 4.59 2.54 -36.40
N ILE A 324 3.96 3.32 -35.51
CA ILE A 324 3.55 4.70 -35.78
C ILE A 324 4.13 5.61 -34.68
N VAL A 325 5.07 6.47 -35.04
CA VAL A 325 5.57 7.55 -34.18
C VAL A 325 4.60 8.74 -34.30
N ARG A 326 3.73 8.93 -33.34
CA ARG A 326 2.94 10.17 -33.25
C ARG A 326 3.86 11.33 -32.84
N LYS A 327 3.87 12.41 -33.63
CA LYS A 327 4.79 13.57 -33.50
C LYS A 327 4.80 14.27 -32.11
N ASN A 328 3.86 14.00 -31.21
CA ASN A 328 3.65 14.73 -29.96
C ASN A 328 3.92 13.92 -28.68
N HIS A 329 4.56 12.75 -28.73
CA HIS A 329 4.86 11.98 -27.53
C HIS A 329 6.36 11.80 -27.31
N LYS A 330 6.84 12.26 -26.16
CA LYS A 330 8.18 11.98 -25.64
C LYS A 330 8.35 10.47 -25.48
N ALA A 331 9.40 9.92 -26.10
CA ALA A 331 9.85 8.52 -26.04
C ALA A 331 8.86 7.47 -26.62
N GLY A 332 9.11 7.08 -27.86
CA GLY A 332 8.32 6.17 -28.71
C GLY A 332 8.14 4.72 -28.26
N ILE A 333 8.62 4.32 -27.10
CA ILE A 333 8.59 2.93 -26.62
C ILE A 333 7.21 2.55 -26.05
N ASN A 334 6.42 3.53 -25.59
CA ASN A 334 5.14 3.31 -24.90
C ASN A 334 3.99 2.78 -25.77
N TYR A 335 4.10 2.87 -27.09
CA TYR A 335 2.95 2.63 -27.97
C TYR A 335 2.91 1.24 -28.62
N ALA A 336 4.06 0.55 -28.71
CA ALA A 336 4.10 -0.73 -29.42
C ALA A 336 3.17 -1.78 -28.80
N VAL A 337 3.06 -1.81 -27.48
CA VAL A 337 2.31 -2.85 -26.79
C VAL A 337 0.90 -2.41 -26.38
N SER A 338 0.67 -1.12 -26.15
CA SER A 338 -0.66 -0.60 -25.81
C SER A 338 -1.57 -0.40 -27.04
N SER A 339 -0.99 -0.15 -28.23
CA SER A 339 -1.75 -0.05 -29.48
C SER A 339 -2.10 -1.40 -30.10
N ILE A 340 -1.38 -2.45 -29.73
CA ILE A 340 -1.62 -3.82 -30.22
C ILE A 340 -2.83 -4.48 -29.53
N GLY A 341 -3.22 -4.01 -28.31
CA GLY A 341 -4.40 -4.48 -27.60
C GLY A 341 -5.68 -3.66 -27.83
N ALA A 342 -5.68 -2.70 -28.75
CA ALA A 342 -6.79 -1.78 -29.01
C ALA A 342 -7.42 -1.89 -30.40
N THR A 343 -7.08 -2.94 -31.16
CA THR A 343 -7.75 -3.28 -32.45
C THR A 343 -8.54 -4.54 -32.34
#